data_c0b3a17bf224cbc158486f6677f47b8e
#
_entry.id   c0b3a17bf224cbc158486f6677f47b8e
#
_cell.length_a   1.000
_cell.length_b   1.000
_cell.length_c   1.000
_cell.angle_alpha   90.00
_cell.angle_beta   90.00
_cell.angle_gamma   90.00
#
_symmetry.space_group_name_H-M   'P 1'
#
loop_
_entity.id
_entity.type
_entity.pdbx_description
1 polymer ?
#
loop_
_entity_poly.entity_id
_entity_poly.type
_entity_poly.pdbx_seq_one_letter_code
_entity_poly.pdbx_strand_id
1 'polypeptide(L)'
;MKYDVEYSKTAMNTIKKMDSSTSKLIRTWIEKNLIDTENPRVKGKALTGDLKGLWRYRVGDYRILADIQDDKIVILILDIGHRSKIYL
;
A
#
# COMPACT_ATOMS: atom_id res chain seq x y z
N MET A 1 8.62 16.90 -3.71
CA MET A 1 8.59 16.58 -2.27
C MET A 1 8.56 15.08 -2.09
N LYS A 2 9.19 14.59 -1.04
CA LYS A 2 9.26 13.15 -0.77
C LYS A 2 8.13 12.73 0.15
N TYR A 3 7.41 11.68 -0.25
CA TYR A 3 6.28 11.16 0.52
C TYR A 3 6.75 10.26 1.66
N ASP A 4 6.11 10.41 2.81
CA ASP A 4 6.24 9.46 3.90
C ASP A 4 5.23 8.34 3.73
N VAL A 5 5.48 7.19 4.35
CA VAL A 5 4.54 6.07 4.36
C VAL A 5 4.08 5.85 5.80
N GLU A 6 2.76 5.79 5.97
CA GLU A 6 2.14 5.45 7.24
C GLU A 6 1.27 4.21 7.06
N TYR A 7 1.09 3.44 8.12
CA TYR A 7 0.28 2.23 8.11
C TYR A 7 -0.92 2.42 9.02
N SER A 8 -2.10 2.09 8.52
CA SER A 8 -3.28 2.03 9.36
C SER A 8 -3.14 0.90 10.38
N LYS A 9 -3.98 0.93 11.42
CA LYS A 9 -4.02 -0.15 12.40
C LYS A 9 -4.35 -1.48 11.74
N THR A 10 -5.28 -1.50 10.80
CA THR A 10 -5.65 -2.69 10.04
C THR A 10 -4.46 -3.23 9.26
N ALA A 11 -3.73 -2.38 8.55
CA ALA A 11 -2.56 -2.79 7.78
C ALA A 11 -1.46 -3.34 8.69
N MET A 12 -1.21 -2.68 9.83
CA MET A 12 -0.23 -3.16 10.79
C MET A 12 -0.59 -4.54 11.34
N ASN A 13 -1.86 -4.74 11.67
CA ASN A 13 -2.32 -6.05 12.18
C ASN A 13 -2.18 -7.13 11.10
N THR A 14 -2.48 -6.81 9.86
CA THR A 14 -2.33 -7.75 8.75
C THR A 14 -0.87 -8.16 8.59
N ILE A 15 0.05 -7.20 8.62
CA ILE A 15 1.49 -7.47 8.50
C ILE A 15 1.96 -8.38 9.64
N LYS A 16 1.50 -8.14 10.85
CA LYS A 16 1.89 -8.94 12.01
C LYS A 16 1.42 -10.40 11.93
N LYS A 17 0.32 -10.65 11.22
CA LYS A 17 -0.25 -11.99 11.07
C LYS A 17 0.32 -12.77 9.89
N MET A 18 1.02 -12.09 8.99
CA MET A 18 1.66 -12.74 7.83
C MET A 18 2.86 -13.55 8.28
N ASP A 19 3.20 -14.58 7.48
CA ASP A 19 4.48 -15.23 7.66
C ASP A 19 5.61 -14.22 7.43
N SER A 20 6.76 -14.46 8.06
CA SER A 20 7.84 -13.48 8.08
C SER A 20 8.42 -13.20 6.69
N SER A 21 8.47 -14.19 5.82
CA SER A 21 9.01 -13.99 4.47
C SER A 21 8.10 -13.11 3.62
N THR A 22 6.79 -13.30 3.71
CA THR A 22 5.82 -12.48 2.98
C THR A 22 5.82 -11.06 3.51
N SER A 23 5.80 -10.91 4.82
CA SER A 23 5.86 -9.59 5.47
C SER A 23 7.11 -8.82 5.05
N LYS A 24 8.26 -9.49 5.04
CA LYS A 24 9.52 -8.87 4.62
C LYS A 24 9.48 -8.45 3.15
N LEU A 25 8.93 -9.30 2.29
CA LEU A 25 8.81 -8.98 0.86
C LEU A 25 7.99 -7.70 0.65
N ILE A 26 6.86 -7.60 1.31
CA ILE A 26 5.96 -6.46 1.16
C ILE A 26 6.61 -5.19 1.72
N ARG A 27 7.19 -5.27 2.92
CA ARG A 27 7.84 -4.10 3.53
C ARG A 27 9.03 -3.62 2.72
N THR A 28 9.83 -4.56 2.19
CA THR A 28 10.98 -4.20 1.35
C THR A 28 10.51 -3.50 0.07
N TRP A 29 9.43 -3.99 -0.54
CA TRP A 29 8.87 -3.35 -1.72
C TRP A 29 8.41 -1.91 -1.42
N ILE A 30 7.73 -1.72 -0.30
CA ILE A 30 7.26 -0.40 0.13
C ILE A 30 8.44 0.53 0.36
N GLU A 31 9.47 0.06 1.05
CA GLU A 31 10.67 0.86 1.30
C GLU A 31 11.36 1.30 0.01
N LYS A 32 11.45 0.40 -0.97
CA LYS A 32 12.14 0.71 -2.23
C LYS A 32 11.33 1.59 -3.16
N ASN A 33 10.00 1.48 -3.13
CA ASN A 33 9.16 2.08 -4.15
C ASN A 33 8.31 3.23 -3.65
N LEU A 34 7.99 3.29 -2.37
CA LEU A 34 7.07 4.29 -1.83
C LEU A 34 7.71 5.26 -0.85
N ILE A 35 8.57 4.79 0.05
CA ILE A 35 9.24 5.68 0.99
C ILE A 35 10.16 6.61 0.22
N ASP A 36 10.04 7.90 0.48
CA ASP A 36 10.79 8.97 -0.17
C ASP A 36 10.53 9.09 -1.68
N THR A 37 9.45 8.48 -2.19
CA THR A 37 9.09 8.71 -3.59
C THR A 37 8.63 10.15 -3.80
N GLU A 38 8.95 10.71 -4.94
CA GLU A 38 8.45 12.03 -5.32
C GLU A 38 7.12 11.93 -6.09
N ASN A 39 6.79 10.73 -6.60
CA ASN A 39 5.53 10.51 -7.31
C ASN A 39 4.95 9.14 -6.95
N PRO A 40 4.00 9.09 -6.00
CA PRO A 40 3.41 7.83 -5.57
C PRO A 40 2.51 7.16 -6.61
N ARG A 41 2.22 7.83 -7.73
CA ARG A 41 1.33 7.31 -8.77
C ARG A 41 2.06 6.74 -9.98
N VAL A 42 3.38 6.65 -9.94
CA VAL A 42 4.16 5.99 -10.99
C VAL A 42 3.83 4.51 -11.08
N LYS A 43 3.60 3.88 -9.94
CA LYS A 43 3.23 2.47 -9.86
C LYS A 43 1.79 2.34 -9.36
N GLY A 44 1.16 1.21 -9.68
CA GLY A 44 -0.18 0.93 -9.23
C GLY A 44 -1.26 1.51 -10.13
N LYS A 45 -2.48 1.50 -9.62
CA LYS A 45 -3.66 1.96 -10.37
C LYS A 45 -4.67 2.63 -9.45
N ALA A 46 -5.40 3.60 -10.02
CA ALA A 46 -6.55 4.20 -9.35
C ALA A 46 -7.68 3.18 -9.26
N LEU A 47 -8.41 3.18 -8.16
CA LEU A 47 -9.56 2.34 -7.98
C LEU A 47 -10.84 3.07 -8.39
N THR A 48 -11.89 2.29 -8.64
CA THR A 48 -13.18 2.80 -9.10
C THR A 48 -14.30 2.30 -8.18
N GLY A 49 -15.54 2.70 -8.47
CA GLY A 49 -16.69 2.29 -7.69
C GLY A 49 -16.64 2.79 -6.25
N ASP A 50 -16.92 1.89 -5.32
CA ASP A 50 -16.95 2.24 -3.89
C ASP A 50 -15.60 2.64 -3.33
N LEU A 51 -14.52 2.28 -4.02
CA LEU A 51 -13.15 2.60 -3.60
C LEU A 51 -12.56 3.77 -4.39
N LYS A 52 -13.38 4.51 -5.11
CA LYS A 52 -12.92 5.66 -5.89
C LYS A 52 -12.16 6.65 -4.99
N GLY A 53 -11.02 7.10 -5.49
CA GLY A 53 -10.16 8.00 -4.73
C GLY A 53 -9.01 7.29 -4.03
N LEU A 54 -9.05 5.97 -3.97
CA LEU A 54 -7.98 5.17 -3.38
C LEU A 54 -7.10 4.58 -4.48
N TRP A 55 -5.95 4.09 -4.07
CA TRP A 55 -4.91 3.59 -4.97
C TRP A 55 -4.53 2.17 -4.61
N ARG A 56 -4.19 1.38 -5.61
CA ARG A 56 -3.77 -0.01 -5.40
C ARG A 56 -2.36 -0.22 -5.92
N TYR A 57 -1.52 -0.79 -5.09
CA TYR A 57 -0.21 -1.30 -5.51
C TYR A 57 -0.25 -2.83 -5.54
N ARG A 58 0.59 -3.42 -6.36
CA ARG A 58 0.68 -4.87 -6.49
C ARG A 58 2.10 -5.32 -6.16
N VAL A 59 2.22 -6.30 -5.25
CA VAL A 59 3.49 -6.90 -4.87
C VAL A 59 3.32 -8.42 -4.99
N GLY A 60 3.76 -8.98 -6.11
CA GLY A 60 3.51 -10.39 -6.40
C GLY A 60 2.02 -10.69 -6.42
N ASP A 61 1.59 -11.66 -5.60
CA ASP A 61 0.19 -12.02 -5.46
C ASP A 61 -0.56 -11.18 -4.43
N TYR A 62 0.10 -10.19 -3.85
CA TYR A 62 -0.51 -9.33 -2.83
C TYR A 62 -0.89 -7.99 -3.40
N ARG A 63 -1.93 -7.41 -2.82
CA ARG A 63 -2.41 -6.08 -3.19
C ARG A 63 -2.36 -5.18 -1.96
N ILE A 64 -1.95 -3.95 -2.19
CA ILE A 64 -1.85 -2.93 -1.15
C ILE A 64 -2.87 -1.86 -1.49
N LEU A 65 -3.80 -1.62 -0.56
CA LEU A 65 -4.77 -0.54 -0.65
C LEU A 65 -4.20 0.68 0.04
N ALA A 66 -4.16 1.81 -0.65
CA ALA A 66 -3.54 3.02 -0.13
C ALA A 66 -4.40 4.25 -0.37
N ASP A 67 -4.28 5.21 0.54
CA ASP A 67 -4.83 6.54 0.40
C ASP A 67 -3.66 7.52 0.24
N ILE A 68 -3.52 8.12 -0.93
CA ILE A 68 -2.45 9.07 -1.20
C ILE A 68 -2.94 10.45 -0.80
N GLN A 69 -2.37 10.96 0.27
CA GLN A 69 -2.76 12.26 0.85
C GLN A 69 -1.76 13.32 0.43
N ASP A 70 -2.01 13.95 -0.71
CA ASP A 70 -1.07 14.91 -1.30
C ASP A 70 -0.88 16.15 -0.42
N ASP A 71 -1.91 16.57 0.27
CA ASP A 71 -1.85 17.73 1.17
C ASP A 71 -0.91 17.50 2.35
N LYS A 72 -0.76 16.26 2.78
CA LYS A 72 0.13 15.87 3.88
C LYS A 72 1.43 15.23 3.41
N ILE A 73 1.54 14.97 2.11
CA ILE A 73 2.69 14.28 1.50
C ILE A 73 2.89 12.92 2.17
N VAL A 74 1.80 12.17 2.31
CA VAL A 74 1.76 10.87 2.98
C VAL A 74 1.04 9.85 2.10
N ILE A 75 1.58 8.64 2.06
CA ILE A 75 0.90 7.47 1.53
C ILE A 75 0.44 6.65 2.72
N LEU A 76 -0.87 6.61 2.97
CA LEU A 76 -1.44 5.84 4.06
C LEU A 76 -1.80 4.45 3.54
N ILE A 77 -1.11 3.43 4.03
CA ILE A 77 -1.42 2.03 3.70
C ILE A 77 -2.62 1.61 4.54
N LEU A 78 -3.75 1.38 3.87
CA LEU A 78 -5.01 1.08 4.53
C LEU A 78 -5.18 -0.40 4.82
N ASP A 79 -4.78 -1.26 3.88
CA ASP A 79 -4.89 -2.70 4.05
C ASP A 79 -3.97 -3.41 3.05
N ILE A 80 -3.71 -4.69 3.32
CA ILE A 80 -2.88 -5.54 2.48
C ILE A 80 -3.53 -6.91 2.46
N GLY A 81 -3.66 -7.51 1.29
CA GLY A 81 -4.27 -8.83 1.18
C GLY A 81 -3.82 -9.59 -0.04
N HIS A 82 -3.95 -10.92 0.05
CA HIS A 82 -3.73 -11.80 -1.09
C HIS A 82 -4.81 -11.54 -2.13
N ARG A 83 -4.43 -11.62 -3.42
CA ARG A 83 -5.37 -11.35 -4.53
C ARG A 83 -6.66 -12.18 -4.48
N SER A 84 -6.62 -13.33 -3.83
CA SER A 84 -7.80 -14.20 -3.69
C SER A 84 -8.74 -13.78 -2.57
N LYS A 85 -8.32 -12.86 -1.70
CA LYS A 85 -9.08 -12.47 -0.51
C LYS A 85 -9.41 -10.99 -0.42
N ILE A 86 -8.81 -10.17 -1.26
CA ILE A 86 -9.04 -8.73 -1.26
C ILE A 86 -9.54 -8.30 -2.64
N TYR A 87 -10.67 -7.64 -2.69
CA TYR A 87 -11.31 -7.19 -3.93
C TYR A 87 -10.92 -5.76 -4.22
N LEU A 88 -9.90 -5.59 -5.04
CA LEU A 88 -9.42 -4.25 -5.42
C LEU A 88 -9.35 -4.08 -6.92
#